data_844286683a1b7a33e6f6502393fc0dc0
#
_entry.id   844286683a1b7a33e6f6502393fc0dc0
#
_cell.length_a   1.000
_cell.length_b   1.000
_cell.length_c   1.000
_cell.angle_alpha   90.00
_cell.angle_beta   90.00
_cell.angle_gamma   90.00
#
_symmetry.space_group_name_H-M   'P 1'
#
loop_
_entity.id
_entity.type
_entity.pdbx_description
1 polymer ?
#
loop_
_entity_poly.entity_id
_entity_poly.type
_entity_poly.pdbx_seq_one_letter_code
_entity_poly.pdbx_strand_id
1 'polypeptide(L)'
;LIGLGKRSSPDIDLLREVAAIATQRARDVKVERFACALPVVPEHTSETVAAALTEGSLLGNYRFLEYKTDIKPEERRDIDELTLITLPDAAEEAMRGVARGGAIARGVNLARDLANLPPNVLTPAQLAERARELAIAFDLPVTILGPAEMREQGFGGILAVGQGSANEPRFIVIEYGAHDTDAPTICLVGKGMTFDSGGISIKPAENMDAMKMDMSGAAAVLGALHAIAELRLPLHVVALIGAAENMPGASAYRPGDILKTLSGKTIEVLNTDAEGRIVLADALTYAQRYNPTAIIDLATLTGAIGVALGPHAIGLFANDDILAQRLLRAGEAAGERAWQLPLWQPYREMVKSEIADVRNAAGRQGGAITAAAFLNAFVGDYPWAHLDIASTAWTDSKPKAYQPKGATGVGVRLLVQALRNWTE
;
A
#
# COMPACT_ATOMS: atom_id res chain seq x y z
N LEU A 1 -20.77 -22.10 16.93
CA LEU A 1 -21.54 -21.74 15.74
C LEU A 1 -21.48 -20.22 15.56
N ILE A 2 -21.20 -19.77 14.33
CA ILE A 2 -21.20 -18.35 13.95
C ILE A 2 -22.24 -18.19 12.84
N GLY A 3 -23.12 -17.19 12.99
CA GLY A 3 -24.15 -16.91 12.00
C GLY A 3 -23.58 -16.22 10.76
N LEU A 4 -24.05 -16.62 9.57
CA LEU A 4 -23.69 -16.03 8.28
C LEU A 4 -24.69 -14.95 7.82
N GLY A 5 -25.60 -14.52 8.68
CA GLY A 5 -26.63 -13.54 8.31
C GLY A 5 -27.76 -14.14 7.46
N LYS A 6 -28.35 -13.31 6.57
CA LYS A 6 -29.45 -13.76 5.69
C LYS A 6 -28.92 -14.62 4.54
N ARG A 7 -29.62 -15.70 4.23
CA ARG A 7 -29.24 -16.69 3.20
C ARG A 7 -29.19 -16.14 1.76
N SER A 8 -29.75 -14.95 1.52
CA SER A 8 -30.00 -14.43 0.17
C SER A 8 -28.82 -13.80 -0.57
N SER A 9 -27.65 -13.58 0.08
CA SER A 9 -26.40 -13.14 -0.57
C SER A 9 -25.28 -13.11 0.47
N PRO A 10 -24.53 -14.18 0.70
CA PRO A 10 -23.30 -14.07 1.45
C PRO A 10 -22.27 -13.37 0.56
N ASP A 11 -21.94 -12.14 0.89
CA ASP A 11 -20.80 -11.42 0.36
C ASP A 11 -19.52 -12.18 0.77
N ILE A 12 -18.56 -12.27 -0.14
CA ILE A 12 -17.24 -12.88 0.15
C ILE A 12 -16.55 -12.19 1.32
N ASP A 13 -16.74 -10.89 1.49
CA ASP A 13 -16.18 -10.16 2.61
C ASP A 13 -16.79 -10.56 3.96
N LEU A 14 -18.07 -10.94 3.98
CA LEU A 14 -18.71 -11.55 5.15
C LEU A 14 -18.02 -12.86 5.57
N LEU A 15 -17.58 -13.68 4.61
CA LEU A 15 -16.86 -14.92 4.93
C LEU A 15 -15.49 -14.62 5.57
N ARG A 16 -14.79 -13.57 5.14
CA ARG A 16 -13.55 -13.11 5.80
C ARG A 16 -13.84 -12.68 7.24
N GLU A 17 -14.91 -11.91 7.47
CA GLU A 17 -15.29 -11.48 8.82
C GLU A 17 -15.64 -12.65 9.73
N VAL A 18 -16.43 -13.59 9.26
CA VAL A 18 -16.83 -14.78 10.00
C VAL A 18 -15.62 -15.63 10.38
N ALA A 19 -14.68 -15.83 9.45
CA ALA A 19 -13.45 -16.57 9.71
C ALA A 19 -12.57 -15.86 10.76
N ALA A 20 -12.45 -14.54 10.67
CA ALA A 20 -11.74 -13.75 11.68
C ALA A 20 -12.37 -13.86 13.07
N ILE A 21 -13.71 -13.76 13.16
CA ILE A 21 -14.46 -13.94 14.43
C ILE A 21 -14.22 -15.35 14.98
N ALA A 22 -14.26 -16.39 14.12
CA ALA A 22 -14.01 -17.76 14.52
C ALA A 22 -12.61 -17.93 15.13
N THR A 23 -11.60 -17.38 14.45
CA THR A 23 -10.20 -17.42 14.88
C THR A 23 -10.01 -16.68 16.20
N GLN A 24 -10.57 -15.48 16.34
CA GLN A 24 -10.49 -14.70 17.58
C GLN A 24 -11.20 -15.43 18.72
N ARG A 25 -12.35 -16.04 18.46
CA ARG A 25 -13.08 -16.81 19.48
C ARG A 25 -12.32 -18.07 19.88
N ALA A 26 -11.71 -18.79 18.94
CA ALA A 26 -10.86 -19.94 19.23
C ALA A 26 -9.69 -19.54 20.15
N ARG A 27 -9.04 -18.42 19.87
CA ARG A 27 -7.98 -17.86 20.72
C ARG A 27 -8.48 -17.48 22.12
N ASP A 28 -9.66 -16.85 22.23
CA ASP A 28 -10.25 -16.47 23.52
C ASP A 28 -10.51 -17.68 24.42
N VAL A 29 -10.88 -18.82 23.84
CA VAL A 29 -11.07 -20.08 24.57
C VAL A 29 -9.78 -20.91 24.68
N LYS A 30 -8.63 -20.33 24.26
CA LYS A 30 -7.27 -20.88 24.43
C LYS A 30 -7.04 -22.21 23.69
N VAL A 31 -7.69 -22.42 22.56
CA VAL A 31 -7.32 -23.52 21.65
C VAL A 31 -6.28 -23.03 20.64
N GLU A 32 -5.35 -23.89 20.30
CA GLU A 32 -4.27 -23.59 19.36
C GLU A 32 -4.65 -24.01 17.93
N ARG A 33 -5.58 -24.95 17.80
CA ARG A 33 -6.00 -25.53 16.50
C ARG A 33 -7.50 -25.69 16.47
N PHE A 34 -8.09 -25.45 15.30
CA PHE A 34 -9.52 -25.73 15.10
C PHE A 34 -9.81 -26.09 13.63
N ALA A 35 -10.95 -26.73 13.40
CA ALA A 35 -11.42 -27.09 12.09
C ALA A 35 -12.72 -26.35 11.76
N CYS A 36 -12.90 -26.05 10.48
CA CYS A 36 -14.09 -25.41 9.94
C CYS A 36 -14.55 -26.14 8.68
N ALA A 37 -15.83 -26.44 8.56
CA ALA A 37 -16.37 -26.95 7.32
C ALA A 37 -16.34 -25.85 6.25
N LEU A 38 -15.93 -26.18 5.04
CA LEU A 38 -16.01 -25.29 3.88
C LEU A 38 -17.48 -25.20 3.46
N PRO A 39 -18.13 -24.03 3.60
CA PRO A 39 -19.55 -23.91 3.24
C PRO A 39 -19.69 -23.87 1.71
N VAL A 40 -20.78 -24.46 1.22
CA VAL A 40 -21.21 -24.26 -0.17
C VAL A 40 -21.93 -22.92 -0.23
N VAL A 41 -21.35 -21.97 -0.98
CA VAL A 41 -21.91 -20.65 -1.17
C VAL A 41 -22.35 -20.52 -2.63
N PRO A 42 -23.65 -20.36 -2.91
CA PRO A 42 -24.13 -20.15 -4.29
C PRO A 42 -23.35 -19.01 -4.96
N GLU A 43 -23.11 -19.15 -6.26
CA GLU A 43 -22.40 -18.16 -7.10
C GLU A 43 -20.89 -18.03 -6.85
N HIS A 44 -20.31 -18.78 -5.90
CA HIS A 44 -18.88 -18.78 -5.62
C HIS A 44 -18.27 -20.19 -5.71
N THR A 45 -17.07 -20.27 -6.28
CA THR A 45 -16.29 -21.51 -6.34
C THR A 45 -15.75 -21.88 -4.96
N SER A 46 -15.48 -23.17 -4.73
CA SER A 46 -14.81 -23.65 -3.52
C SER A 46 -13.45 -22.97 -3.30
N GLU A 47 -12.74 -22.64 -4.37
CA GLU A 47 -11.50 -21.87 -4.32
C GLU A 47 -11.73 -20.48 -3.72
N THR A 48 -12.74 -19.75 -4.19
CA THR A 48 -13.03 -18.38 -3.71
C THR A 48 -13.45 -18.38 -2.25
N VAL A 49 -14.28 -19.34 -1.85
CA VAL A 49 -14.72 -19.48 -0.45
C VAL A 49 -13.55 -19.86 0.46
N ALA A 50 -12.72 -20.83 0.06
CA ALA A 50 -11.56 -21.24 0.85
C ALA A 50 -10.54 -20.11 0.99
N ALA A 51 -10.31 -19.32 -0.07
CA ALA A 51 -9.44 -18.15 -0.01
C ALA A 51 -9.95 -17.11 0.99
N ALA A 52 -11.25 -16.79 0.96
CA ALA A 52 -11.84 -15.81 1.89
C ALA A 52 -11.76 -16.28 3.36
N LEU A 53 -12.03 -17.55 3.64
CA LEU A 53 -11.90 -18.11 4.98
C LEU A 53 -10.45 -18.09 5.47
N THR A 54 -9.49 -18.43 4.59
CA THR A 54 -8.06 -18.41 4.92
C THR A 54 -7.58 -16.99 5.17
N GLU A 55 -7.89 -16.04 4.28
CA GLU A 55 -7.58 -14.62 4.48
C GLU A 55 -8.14 -14.13 5.82
N GLY A 56 -9.45 -14.31 6.04
CA GLY A 56 -10.12 -13.85 7.25
C GLY A 56 -9.50 -14.41 8.51
N SER A 57 -9.17 -15.70 8.53
CA SER A 57 -8.53 -16.35 9.68
C SER A 57 -7.15 -15.80 9.97
N LEU A 58 -6.28 -15.70 8.97
CA LEU A 58 -4.92 -15.20 9.14
C LEU A 58 -4.90 -13.70 9.51
N LEU A 59 -5.76 -12.90 8.88
CA LEU A 59 -5.90 -11.48 9.19
C LEU A 59 -6.54 -11.25 10.58
N GLY A 60 -7.49 -12.10 10.99
CA GLY A 60 -8.11 -12.05 12.32
C GLY A 60 -7.22 -12.54 13.44
N ASN A 61 -6.22 -13.36 13.12
CA ASN A 61 -5.19 -13.83 14.06
C ASN A 61 -4.10 -12.78 14.32
N TYR A 62 -3.92 -11.82 13.41
CA TYR A 62 -2.88 -10.81 13.48
C TYR A 62 -2.97 -9.94 14.74
N ARG A 63 -1.82 -9.74 15.39
CA ARG A 63 -1.61 -8.82 16.51
C ARG A 63 -0.20 -8.24 16.45
N PHE A 64 -0.07 -6.94 16.62
CA PHE A 64 1.23 -6.29 16.75
C PHE A 64 1.61 -6.19 18.24
N LEU A 65 2.44 -7.11 18.72
CA LEU A 65 2.80 -7.27 20.13
C LEU A 65 4.31 -7.15 20.38
N GLU A 66 5.09 -6.69 19.39
CA GLU A 66 6.55 -6.71 19.41
C GLU A 66 7.14 -5.97 20.63
N TYR A 67 6.55 -4.81 20.97
CA TYR A 67 7.04 -3.96 22.07
C TYR A 67 6.28 -4.15 23.38
N LYS A 68 5.41 -5.14 23.47
CA LYS A 68 4.68 -5.48 24.68
C LYS A 68 5.48 -6.46 25.54
N THR A 69 6.05 -6.01 26.66
CA THR A 69 6.87 -6.84 27.57
C THR A 69 6.09 -7.42 28.73
N ASP A 70 4.91 -6.87 29.02
CA ASP A 70 4.05 -7.20 30.16
C ASP A 70 2.99 -8.27 29.88
N ILE A 71 2.93 -8.76 28.63
CA ILE A 71 1.98 -9.81 28.22
C ILE A 71 2.51 -11.18 28.64
N LYS A 72 1.69 -11.96 29.31
CA LYS A 72 2.02 -13.33 29.71
C LYS A 72 2.22 -14.24 28.49
N PRO A 73 3.10 -15.27 28.56
CA PRO A 73 3.33 -16.17 27.43
C PRO A 73 2.07 -16.82 26.86
N GLU A 74 1.13 -17.21 27.74
CA GLU A 74 -0.13 -17.80 27.33
C GLU A 74 -1.09 -16.84 26.60
N GLU A 75 -0.94 -15.53 26.82
CA GLU A 75 -1.70 -14.48 26.14
C GLU A 75 -1.08 -14.09 24.80
N ARG A 76 0.21 -14.46 24.58
CA ARG A 76 0.92 -14.28 23.31
C ARG A 76 0.58 -15.36 22.28
N ARG A 77 -0.02 -16.45 22.70
CA ARG A 77 -0.36 -17.56 21.79
C ARG A 77 -1.36 -17.11 20.74
N ASP A 78 -1.07 -17.46 19.53
CA ASP A 78 -1.94 -17.30 18.36
C ASP A 78 -2.58 -18.66 18.00
N ILE A 79 -3.45 -18.66 17.01
CA ILE A 79 -3.92 -19.91 16.43
C ILE A 79 -2.84 -20.42 15.47
N ASP A 80 -2.36 -21.63 15.71
CA ASP A 80 -1.31 -22.28 14.93
C ASP A 80 -1.86 -22.90 13.64
N GLU A 81 -3.08 -23.46 13.71
CA GLU A 81 -3.62 -24.21 12.58
C GLU A 81 -5.15 -24.04 12.46
N LEU A 82 -5.60 -23.75 11.24
CA LEU A 82 -6.97 -23.89 10.79
C LEU A 82 -7.04 -24.98 9.73
N THR A 83 -7.84 -26.02 9.97
CA THR A 83 -8.15 -27.07 8.99
C THR A 83 -9.48 -26.80 8.32
N LEU A 84 -9.50 -26.62 6.99
CA LEU A 84 -10.74 -26.56 6.21
C LEU A 84 -11.16 -27.98 5.80
N ILE A 85 -12.39 -28.38 6.17
CA ILE A 85 -12.97 -29.68 5.84
C ILE A 85 -13.90 -29.51 4.65
N THR A 86 -13.65 -30.27 3.58
CA THR A 86 -14.46 -30.21 2.36
C THR A 86 -14.76 -31.62 1.82
N LEU A 87 -15.64 -31.71 0.83
CA LEU A 87 -15.88 -32.93 0.08
C LEU A 87 -14.70 -33.23 -0.86
N PRO A 88 -14.44 -34.52 -1.19
CA PRO A 88 -13.29 -34.89 -2.03
C PRO A 88 -13.26 -34.22 -3.40
N ASP A 89 -14.41 -34.01 -4.03
CA ASP A 89 -14.57 -33.37 -5.34
C ASP A 89 -14.23 -31.87 -5.33
N ALA A 90 -14.33 -31.21 -4.19
CA ALA A 90 -13.97 -29.80 -4.02
C ALA A 90 -12.55 -29.59 -3.42
N ALA A 91 -11.83 -30.66 -3.10
CA ALA A 91 -10.57 -30.56 -2.35
C ALA A 91 -9.47 -29.81 -3.11
N GLU A 92 -9.32 -30.06 -4.41
CA GLU A 92 -8.29 -29.41 -5.24
C GLU A 92 -8.54 -27.91 -5.38
N GLU A 93 -9.79 -27.50 -5.63
CA GLU A 93 -10.16 -26.09 -5.66
C GLU A 93 -9.92 -25.42 -4.30
N ALA A 94 -10.33 -26.09 -3.20
CA ALA A 94 -10.12 -25.58 -1.86
C ALA A 94 -8.62 -25.38 -1.55
N MET A 95 -7.75 -26.31 -1.95
CA MET A 95 -6.29 -26.18 -1.78
C MET A 95 -5.73 -24.97 -2.54
N ARG A 96 -6.16 -24.72 -3.78
CA ARG A 96 -5.79 -23.50 -4.51
C ARG A 96 -6.26 -22.24 -3.77
N GLY A 97 -7.48 -22.27 -3.25
CA GLY A 97 -8.03 -21.19 -2.44
C GLY A 97 -7.22 -20.92 -1.16
N VAL A 98 -6.84 -21.97 -0.43
CA VAL A 98 -5.99 -21.86 0.77
C VAL A 98 -4.64 -21.24 0.42
N ALA A 99 -3.99 -21.71 -0.64
CA ALA A 99 -2.71 -21.16 -1.09
C ALA A 99 -2.82 -19.68 -1.44
N ARG A 100 -3.86 -19.31 -2.22
CA ARG A 100 -4.12 -17.91 -2.59
C ARG A 100 -4.41 -17.02 -1.40
N GLY A 101 -5.36 -17.41 -0.55
CA GLY A 101 -5.73 -16.64 0.63
C GLY A 101 -4.57 -16.50 1.62
N GLY A 102 -3.75 -17.55 1.74
CA GLY A 102 -2.53 -17.54 2.55
C GLY A 102 -1.50 -16.52 2.07
N ALA A 103 -1.19 -16.53 0.78
CA ALA A 103 -0.23 -15.60 0.18
C ALA A 103 -0.68 -14.13 0.34
N ILE A 104 -1.96 -13.85 0.06
CA ILE A 104 -2.53 -12.51 0.21
C ILE A 104 -2.47 -12.07 1.67
N ALA A 105 -2.89 -12.91 2.62
CA ALA A 105 -2.91 -12.55 4.03
C ALA A 105 -1.51 -12.30 4.61
N ARG A 106 -0.49 -13.08 4.18
CA ARG A 106 0.92 -12.83 4.55
C ARG A 106 1.39 -11.48 4.04
N GLY A 107 1.08 -11.14 2.78
CA GLY A 107 1.39 -9.83 2.21
C GLY A 107 0.72 -8.68 2.98
N VAL A 108 -0.57 -8.82 3.35
CA VAL A 108 -1.28 -7.82 4.17
C VAL A 108 -0.65 -7.69 5.55
N ASN A 109 -0.28 -8.80 6.20
CA ASN A 109 0.33 -8.77 7.53
C ASN A 109 1.74 -8.17 7.48
N LEU A 110 2.55 -8.45 6.44
CA LEU A 110 3.82 -7.76 6.20
C LEU A 110 3.62 -6.23 6.11
N ALA A 111 2.63 -5.77 5.35
CA ALA A 111 2.32 -4.35 5.25
C ALA A 111 1.90 -3.74 6.59
N ARG A 112 1.12 -4.48 7.40
CA ARG A 112 0.75 -4.07 8.76
C ARG A 112 1.94 -4.00 9.69
N ASP A 113 2.83 -4.99 9.65
CA ASP A 113 4.04 -5.00 10.47
C ASP A 113 4.88 -3.75 10.19
N LEU A 114 5.15 -3.48 8.92
CA LEU A 114 5.93 -2.30 8.52
C LEU A 114 5.28 -0.99 9.00
N ALA A 115 3.99 -0.80 8.78
CA ALA A 115 3.31 0.47 9.11
C ALA A 115 3.02 0.63 10.61
N ASN A 116 3.05 -0.45 11.41
CA ASN A 116 2.93 -0.38 12.87
C ASN A 116 4.27 -0.10 13.57
N LEU A 117 5.41 -0.39 12.94
CA LEU A 117 6.71 -0.14 13.53
C LEU A 117 6.88 1.34 13.93
N PRO A 118 7.50 1.63 15.09
CA PRO A 118 7.78 3.01 15.48
C PRO A 118 8.88 3.62 14.60
N PRO A 119 8.88 4.95 14.38
CA PRO A 119 9.78 5.60 13.43
C PRO A 119 11.27 5.55 13.85
N ASN A 120 11.56 5.40 15.13
CA ASN A 120 12.93 5.17 15.61
C ASN A 120 13.47 3.76 15.28
N VAL A 121 12.59 2.87 14.80
CA VAL A 121 12.95 1.52 14.34
C VAL A 121 12.89 1.45 12.82
N LEU A 122 11.79 1.89 12.21
CA LEU A 122 11.64 1.88 10.76
C LEU A 122 12.09 3.21 10.14
N THR A 123 13.38 3.43 10.07
CA THR A 123 13.99 4.54 9.31
C THR A 123 14.01 4.23 7.81
N PRO A 124 14.33 5.18 6.90
CA PRO A 124 14.47 4.90 5.47
C PRO A 124 15.46 3.77 5.16
N ALA A 125 16.56 3.71 5.91
CA ALA A 125 17.55 2.64 5.77
C ALA A 125 16.98 1.27 6.20
N GLN A 126 16.21 1.25 7.29
CA GLN A 126 15.56 0.00 7.76
C GLN A 126 14.45 -0.46 6.82
N LEU A 127 13.67 0.47 6.23
CA LEU A 127 12.69 0.12 5.20
C LEU A 127 13.39 -0.51 3.98
N ALA A 128 14.53 0.03 3.57
CA ALA A 128 15.34 -0.54 2.50
C ALA A 128 15.88 -1.93 2.84
N GLU A 129 16.25 -2.18 4.10
CA GLU A 129 16.70 -3.50 4.53
C GLU A 129 15.55 -4.52 4.56
N ARG A 130 14.36 -4.13 5.04
CA ARG A 130 13.16 -5.00 4.95
C ARG A 130 12.80 -5.35 3.50
N ALA A 131 12.95 -4.39 2.59
CA ALA A 131 12.75 -4.63 1.16
C ALA A 131 13.79 -5.60 0.59
N ARG A 132 15.06 -5.51 1.05
CA ARG A 132 16.13 -6.44 0.67
C ARG A 132 15.87 -7.85 1.20
N GLU A 133 15.45 -7.99 2.48
CA GLU A 133 15.07 -9.26 3.09
C GLU A 133 13.98 -9.96 2.27
N LEU A 134 12.95 -9.22 1.84
CA LEU A 134 11.90 -9.72 0.96
C LEU A 134 12.47 -10.19 -0.38
N ALA A 135 13.32 -9.38 -1.01
CA ALA A 135 13.91 -9.72 -2.29
C ALA A 135 14.76 -10.99 -2.22
N ILE A 136 15.57 -11.14 -1.16
CA ILE A 136 16.38 -12.35 -0.92
C ILE A 136 15.49 -13.57 -0.72
N ALA A 137 14.38 -13.45 0.04
CA ALA A 137 13.49 -14.57 0.32
C ALA A 137 12.85 -15.18 -0.94
N PHE A 138 12.71 -14.37 -2.00
CA PHE A 138 12.11 -14.78 -3.27
C PHE A 138 13.11 -14.81 -4.44
N ASP A 139 14.41 -14.63 -4.17
CA ASP A 139 15.48 -14.58 -5.18
C ASP A 139 15.21 -13.50 -6.26
N LEU A 140 14.84 -12.28 -5.82
CA LEU A 140 14.51 -11.17 -6.69
C LEU A 140 15.67 -10.17 -6.80
N PRO A 141 15.94 -9.61 -7.98
CA PRO A 141 16.85 -8.48 -8.13
C PRO A 141 16.40 -7.28 -7.30
N VAL A 142 17.32 -6.72 -6.53
CA VAL A 142 17.08 -5.52 -5.72
C VAL A 142 18.19 -4.50 -5.90
N THR A 143 17.81 -3.25 -6.14
CA THR A 143 18.70 -2.08 -6.19
C THR A 143 18.28 -1.10 -5.11
N ILE A 144 19.24 -0.66 -4.27
CA ILE A 144 19.02 0.37 -3.27
C ILE A 144 20.01 1.49 -3.51
N LEU A 145 19.49 2.67 -3.86
CA LEU A 145 20.30 3.87 -4.07
C LEU A 145 20.36 4.69 -2.78
N GLY A 146 21.56 5.04 -2.36
CA GLY A 146 21.82 6.02 -1.31
C GLY A 146 21.87 7.45 -1.84
N PRO A 147 22.14 8.46 -0.96
CA PRO A 147 22.15 9.85 -1.38
C PRO A 147 23.20 10.19 -2.46
N ALA A 148 24.33 9.49 -2.49
CA ALA A 148 25.38 9.73 -3.49
C ALA A 148 24.91 9.33 -4.89
N GLU A 149 24.41 8.09 -5.03
CA GLU A 149 23.90 7.56 -6.29
C GLU A 149 22.65 8.32 -6.77
N MET A 150 21.79 8.74 -5.83
CA MET A 150 20.62 9.56 -6.14
C MET A 150 21.03 10.94 -6.69
N ARG A 151 22.07 11.60 -6.11
CA ARG A 151 22.60 12.88 -6.64
C ARG A 151 23.16 12.73 -8.04
N GLU A 152 23.95 11.69 -8.26
CA GLU A 152 24.55 11.40 -9.57
C GLU A 152 23.48 11.21 -10.65
N GLN A 153 22.35 10.58 -10.29
CA GLN A 153 21.22 10.35 -11.20
C GLN A 153 20.24 11.52 -11.27
N GLY A 154 20.32 12.52 -10.39
CA GLY A 154 19.48 13.72 -10.44
C GLY A 154 18.15 13.63 -9.65
N PHE A 155 18.06 12.81 -8.62
CA PHE A 155 16.88 12.69 -7.72
C PHE A 155 16.76 13.90 -6.79
N GLY A 156 16.34 15.04 -7.32
CA GLY A 156 16.27 16.26 -6.53
C GLY A 156 15.07 16.32 -5.57
N GLY A 157 13.97 15.65 -5.89
CA GLY A 157 12.78 15.64 -5.04
C GLY A 157 13.00 14.87 -3.73
N ILE A 158 13.39 13.60 -3.82
CA ILE A 158 13.62 12.73 -2.65
C ILE A 158 14.72 13.29 -1.76
N LEU A 159 15.82 13.77 -2.37
CA LEU A 159 16.94 14.34 -1.64
C LEU A 159 16.56 15.61 -0.89
N ALA A 160 15.78 16.50 -1.51
CA ALA A 160 15.33 17.74 -0.87
C ALA A 160 14.41 17.46 0.33
N VAL A 161 13.47 16.54 0.20
CA VAL A 161 12.57 16.17 1.30
C VAL A 161 13.36 15.57 2.47
N GLY A 162 14.27 14.64 2.20
CA GLY A 162 15.03 13.91 3.23
C GLY A 162 16.16 14.71 3.88
N GLN A 163 16.58 15.87 3.32
CA GLN A 163 17.80 16.57 3.80
C GLN A 163 17.67 17.22 5.18
N GLY A 164 16.43 17.37 5.69
CA GLY A 164 16.17 17.89 7.04
C GLY A 164 16.35 16.84 8.16
N SER A 165 16.37 15.56 7.81
CA SER A 165 16.54 14.46 8.75
C SER A 165 18.01 14.04 8.88
N ALA A 166 18.35 13.47 10.06
CA ALA A 166 19.60 12.75 10.27
C ALA A 166 19.60 11.36 9.60
N ASN A 167 18.42 10.82 9.31
CA ASN A 167 18.25 9.56 8.60
C ASN A 167 18.24 9.81 7.09
N GLU A 168 19.30 9.37 6.42
CA GLU A 168 19.45 9.57 4.98
C GLU A 168 18.35 8.86 4.17
N PRO A 169 17.83 9.49 3.11
CA PRO A 169 16.85 8.87 2.22
C PRO A 169 17.42 7.69 1.45
N ARG A 170 16.54 6.83 0.96
CA ARG A 170 16.85 5.67 0.11
C ARG A 170 15.86 5.61 -1.05
N PHE A 171 16.32 5.15 -2.20
CA PHE A 171 15.45 4.76 -3.30
C PHE A 171 15.60 3.27 -3.54
N ILE A 172 14.48 2.54 -3.54
CA ILE A 172 14.45 1.08 -3.55
C ILE A 172 13.75 0.62 -4.82
N VAL A 173 14.36 -0.32 -5.53
CA VAL A 173 13.81 -0.98 -6.71
C VAL A 173 13.90 -2.48 -6.52
N ILE A 174 12.79 -3.20 -6.68
CA ILE A 174 12.75 -4.66 -6.68
C ILE A 174 12.04 -5.10 -7.95
N GLU A 175 12.60 -6.07 -8.66
CA GLU A 175 12.06 -6.60 -9.91
C GLU A 175 11.62 -8.06 -9.74
N TYR A 176 10.38 -8.35 -10.09
CA TYR A 176 9.83 -9.70 -10.16
C TYR A 176 9.52 -10.05 -11.61
N GLY A 177 9.90 -11.24 -12.06
CA GLY A 177 9.60 -11.72 -13.41
C GLY A 177 10.42 -11.06 -14.53
N ALA A 178 11.54 -10.41 -14.21
CA ALA A 178 12.40 -9.69 -15.18
C ALA A 178 12.96 -10.55 -16.33
N HIS A 179 12.93 -11.86 -16.19
CA HIS A 179 13.40 -12.82 -17.20
C HIS A 179 12.36 -13.12 -18.29
N ASP A 180 11.09 -12.77 -18.07
CA ASP A 180 10.02 -12.97 -19.05
C ASP A 180 9.80 -11.65 -19.82
N THR A 181 10.44 -11.54 -20.98
CA THR A 181 10.38 -10.33 -21.82
C THR A 181 9.04 -10.13 -22.52
N ASP A 182 8.19 -11.15 -22.57
CA ASP A 182 6.88 -11.10 -23.20
C ASP A 182 5.76 -10.73 -22.21
N ALA A 183 6.04 -10.85 -20.91
CA ALA A 183 5.11 -10.48 -19.86
C ALA A 183 4.88 -8.97 -19.79
N PRO A 184 3.63 -8.52 -19.57
CA PRO A 184 3.37 -7.09 -19.38
C PRO A 184 4.08 -6.57 -18.13
N THR A 185 4.77 -5.43 -18.28
CA THR A 185 5.49 -4.76 -17.19
C THR A 185 4.56 -3.82 -16.43
N ILE A 186 4.40 -4.04 -15.13
CA ILE A 186 3.62 -3.17 -14.24
C ILE A 186 4.55 -2.56 -13.19
N CYS A 187 4.62 -1.23 -13.16
CA CYS A 187 5.34 -0.51 -12.12
C CYS A 187 4.40 -0.21 -10.94
N LEU A 188 4.75 -0.68 -9.75
CA LEU A 188 4.09 -0.35 -8.50
C LEU A 188 4.95 0.65 -7.74
N VAL A 189 4.42 1.85 -7.50
CA VAL A 189 5.15 2.92 -6.83
C VAL A 189 4.57 3.18 -5.46
N GLY A 190 5.38 3.14 -4.40
CA GLY A 190 4.95 3.32 -3.02
C GLY A 190 5.53 4.56 -2.37
N LYS A 191 4.69 5.41 -1.75
CA LYS A 191 5.14 6.47 -0.85
C LYS A 191 5.78 5.83 0.38
N GLY A 192 7.05 6.16 0.66
CA GLY A 192 7.85 5.57 1.73
C GLY A 192 8.28 6.59 2.80
N MET A 193 7.41 7.55 3.18
CA MET A 193 7.73 8.49 4.26
C MET A 193 7.69 7.77 5.60
N THR A 194 8.84 7.42 6.15
CA THR A 194 8.93 6.66 7.41
C THR A 194 8.52 7.48 8.63
N PHE A 195 8.59 8.80 8.52
CA PHE A 195 7.93 9.75 9.42
C PHE A 195 7.72 11.09 8.71
N ASP A 196 6.56 11.71 8.91
CA ASP A 196 6.25 13.03 8.37
C ASP A 196 5.82 13.99 9.48
N SER A 197 6.72 14.91 9.83
CA SER A 197 6.42 16.00 10.75
C SER A 197 5.79 17.23 10.06
N GLY A 198 5.71 17.22 8.72
CA GLY A 198 5.41 18.38 7.90
C GLY A 198 6.65 19.21 7.52
N GLY A 199 7.80 18.93 8.11
CA GLY A 199 9.01 19.70 7.91
C GLY A 199 8.90 21.11 8.51
N ILE A 200 9.34 22.14 7.78
CA ILE A 200 9.21 23.56 8.21
C ILE A 200 7.74 23.99 8.31
N SER A 201 6.88 23.48 7.44
CA SER A 201 5.40 23.64 7.56
C SER A 201 4.85 22.61 8.55
N ILE A 202 5.27 22.71 9.82
CA ILE A 202 5.09 21.68 10.85
C ILE A 202 3.60 21.38 11.12
N LYS A 203 3.28 20.10 11.24
CA LYS A 203 1.96 19.61 11.61
C LYS A 203 1.61 19.98 13.06
N PRO A 204 0.31 20.09 13.42
CA PRO A 204 -0.10 20.10 14.82
C PRO A 204 0.40 18.85 15.55
N ALA A 205 0.69 18.99 16.86
CA ALA A 205 1.14 17.86 17.67
C ALA A 205 0.09 16.74 17.80
N GLU A 206 -1.20 17.09 17.71
CA GLU A 206 -2.30 16.15 17.77
C GLU A 206 -2.23 15.15 16.59
N ASN A 207 -2.22 13.86 16.92
CA ASN A 207 -2.09 12.73 15.98
C ASN A 207 -0.80 12.69 15.13
N MET A 208 0.24 13.48 15.48
CA MET A 208 1.52 13.42 14.77
C MET A 208 2.21 12.07 14.96
N ASP A 209 2.00 11.39 16.08
CA ASP A 209 2.52 10.03 16.35
C ASP A 209 2.02 8.99 15.35
N ALA A 210 0.82 9.19 14.77
CA ALA A 210 0.29 8.34 13.72
C ALA A 210 1.04 8.51 12.39
N MET A 211 1.82 9.57 12.20
CA MET A 211 2.58 9.83 10.96
C MET A 211 3.70 8.82 10.68
N LYS A 212 3.95 7.87 11.57
CA LYS A 212 4.71 6.65 11.29
C LYS A 212 4.08 5.79 10.19
N MET A 213 2.76 5.91 9.98
CA MET A 213 2.02 5.17 8.96
C MET A 213 2.16 5.78 7.54
N ASP A 214 2.88 6.88 7.39
CA ASP A 214 2.97 7.63 6.14
C ASP A 214 3.82 6.92 5.06
N MET A 215 4.34 5.77 5.38
CA MET A 215 4.97 4.80 4.48
C MET A 215 4.05 3.63 4.10
N SER A 216 2.75 3.69 4.40
CA SER A 216 1.80 2.61 4.10
C SER A 216 1.67 2.32 2.59
N GLY A 217 1.95 3.30 1.73
CA GLY A 217 2.04 3.08 0.28
C GLY A 217 3.17 2.10 -0.08
N ALA A 218 4.36 2.33 0.48
CA ALA A 218 5.50 1.42 0.33
C ALA A 218 5.22 0.04 0.93
N ALA A 219 4.60 0.01 2.13
CA ALA A 219 4.21 -1.23 2.78
C ALA A 219 3.22 -2.05 1.95
N ALA A 220 2.22 -1.40 1.33
CA ALA A 220 1.27 -2.05 0.44
C ALA A 220 1.95 -2.62 -0.82
N VAL A 221 2.90 -1.88 -1.41
CA VAL A 221 3.68 -2.35 -2.57
C VAL A 221 4.53 -3.57 -2.21
N LEU A 222 5.25 -3.55 -1.07
CA LEU A 222 6.03 -4.69 -0.60
C LEU A 222 5.15 -5.90 -0.26
N GLY A 223 4.01 -5.67 0.41
CA GLY A 223 3.05 -6.73 0.72
C GLY A 223 2.42 -7.34 -0.54
N ALA A 224 2.09 -6.53 -1.54
CA ALA A 224 1.61 -7.01 -2.82
C ALA A 224 2.67 -7.82 -3.57
N LEU A 225 3.92 -7.32 -3.61
CA LEU A 225 5.04 -8.03 -4.24
C LEU A 225 5.30 -9.38 -3.59
N HIS A 226 5.23 -9.48 -2.25
CA HIS A 226 5.29 -10.76 -1.52
C HIS A 226 4.25 -11.74 -2.04
N ALA A 227 2.98 -11.32 -2.09
CA ALA A 227 1.90 -12.19 -2.52
C ALA A 227 2.01 -12.58 -4.01
N ILE A 228 2.43 -11.64 -4.88
CA ILE A 228 2.66 -11.87 -6.30
C ILE A 228 3.76 -12.91 -6.53
N ALA A 229 4.87 -12.77 -5.81
CA ALA A 229 6.01 -13.69 -5.91
C ALA A 229 5.63 -15.09 -5.41
N GLU A 230 4.92 -15.19 -4.28
CA GLU A 230 4.47 -16.47 -3.73
C GLU A 230 3.44 -17.15 -4.64
N LEU A 231 2.53 -16.39 -5.26
CA LEU A 231 1.53 -16.88 -6.22
C LEU A 231 2.12 -17.17 -7.61
N ARG A 232 3.35 -16.72 -7.88
CA ARG A 232 4.04 -16.87 -9.16
C ARG A 232 3.22 -16.35 -10.34
N LEU A 233 2.70 -15.11 -10.21
CA LEU A 233 1.90 -14.53 -11.29
C LEU A 233 2.76 -14.32 -12.54
N PRO A 234 2.25 -14.62 -13.75
CA PRO A 234 3.00 -14.47 -15.01
C PRO A 234 3.03 -13.02 -15.47
N LEU A 235 3.78 -12.17 -14.74
CA LEU A 235 3.92 -10.74 -14.97
C LEU A 235 5.37 -10.31 -14.70
N HIS A 236 5.78 -9.22 -15.33
CA HIS A 236 6.94 -8.46 -14.87
C HIS A 236 6.45 -7.31 -13.97
N VAL A 237 6.82 -7.34 -12.68
CA VAL A 237 6.42 -6.32 -11.71
C VAL A 237 7.66 -5.62 -11.16
N VAL A 238 7.68 -4.28 -11.25
CA VAL A 238 8.74 -3.44 -10.71
C VAL A 238 8.19 -2.63 -9.55
N ALA A 239 8.66 -2.92 -8.34
CA ALA A 239 8.33 -2.18 -7.13
C ALA A 239 9.35 -1.03 -6.94
N LEU A 240 8.86 0.20 -6.81
CA LEU A 240 9.64 1.42 -6.70
C LEU A 240 9.23 2.19 -5.45
N ILE A 241 10.18 2.46 -4.54
CA ILE A 241 9.88 3.12 -3.27
C ILE A 241 10.87 4.25 -3.02
N GLY A 242 10.36 5.48 -2.89
CA GLY A 242 11.12 6.59 -2.35
C GLY A 242 10.95 6.65 -0.83
N ALA A 243 12.01 6.30 -0.09
CA ALA A 243 12.01 6.27 1.36
C ALA A 243 12.73 7.49 1.93
N ALA A 244 12.04 8.30 2.76
CA ALA A 244 12.59 9.49 3.40
C ALA A 244 11.87 9.80 4.71
N GLU A 245 12.43 10.73 5.49
CA GLU A 245 11.77 11.40 6.62
C GLU A 245 11.63 12.89 6.34
N ASN A 246 10.46 13.46 6.58
CA ASN A 246 10.24 14.90 6.46
C ASN A 246 10.34 15.55 7.84
N MET A 247 11.51 16.13 8.12
CA MET A 247 11.83 16.70 9.43
C MET A 247 12.24 18.17 9.33
N PRO A 248 11.91 19.03 10.34
CA PRO A 248 12.53 20.32 10.48
C PRO A 248 13.99 20.12 10.90
N GLY A 249 14.91 20.80 10.24
CA GLY A 249 16.35 20.71 10.52
C GLY A 249 17.11 21.86 9.91
N ALA A 250 18.39 21.99 10.24
CA ALA A 250 19.22 23.08 9.75
C ALA A 250 19.37 23.09 8.23
N SER A 251 19.28 21.93 7.61
CA SER A 251 19.37 21.73 6.15
C SER A 251 18.00 21.50 5.48
N ALA A 252 16.87 21.56 6.22
CA ALA A 252 15.55 21.30 5.66
C ALA A 252 15.20 22.25 4.51
N TYR A 253 14.51 21.73 3.50
CA TYR A 253 13.95 22.54 2.43
C TYR A 253 12.78 23.41 2.96
N ARG A 254 12.47 24.49 2.26
CA ARG A 254 11.60 25.55 2.79
C ARG A 254 10.52 25.93 1.79
N PRO A 255 9.40 26.44 2.25
CA PRO A 255 8.49 27.18 1.36
C PRO A 255 9.23 28.31 0.65
N GLY A 256 9.07 28.40 -0.68
CA GLY A 256 9.78 29.31 -1.57
C GLY A 256 10.98 28.68 -2.29
N ASP A 257 11.47 27.53 -1.87
CA ASP A 257 12.54 26.81 -2.59
C ASP A 257 12.03 26.28 -3.95
N ILE A 258 12.91 26.23 -4.95
CA ILE A 258 12.69 25.60 -6.25
C ILE A 258 13.50 24.31 -6.30
N LEU A 259 12.83 23.20 -6.51
CA LEU A 259 13.47 21.88 -6.62
C LEU A 259 13.51 21.43 -8.07
N LYS A 260 14.62 20.82 -8.50
CA LYS A 260 14.74 20.20 -9.81
C LYS A 260 14.67 18.68 -9.64
N THR A 261 13.63 18.05 -10.20
CA THR A 261 13.37 16.61 -10.08
C THR A 261 14.20 15.78 -11.09
N LEU A 262 14.13 14.44 -10.94
CA LEU A 262 14.73 13.48 -11.87
C LEU A 262 14.29 13.69 -13.33
N SER A 263 13.05 14.12 -13.57
CA SER A 263 12.55 14.44 -14.91
C SER A 263 13.17 15.71 -15.54
N GLY A 264 13.90 16.49 -14.74
CA GLY A 264 14.39 17.82 -15.11
C GLY A 264 13.36 18.93 -14.86
N LYS A 265 12.09 18.61 -14.62
CA LYS A 265 11.06 19.59 -14.25
C LYS A 265 11.32 20.18 -12.88
N THR A 266 10.91 21.43 -12.72
CA THR A 266 11.07 22.19 -11.48
C THR A 266 9.77 22.26 -10.68
N ILE A 267 9.90 22.21 -9.36
CA ILE A 267 8.79 22.30 -8.40
C ILE A 267 8.98 23.54 -7.53
N GLU A 268 8.00 24.45 -7.52
CA GLU A 268 7.89 25.48 -6.50
C GLU A 268 7.31 24.88 -5.22
N VAL A 269 8.05 24.97 -4.13
CA VAL A 269 7.62 24.51 -2.81
C VAL A 269 6.81 25.62 -2.14
N LEU A 270 5.52 25.41 -1.97
CA LEU A 270 4.66 26.34 -1.21
C LEU A 270 4.34 25.81 0.19
N ASN A 271 4.44 24.47 0.38
CA ASN A 271 4.15 23.81 1.64
C ASN A 271 5.02 22.57 1.78
N THR A 272 5.86 22.48 2.80
CA THR A 272 6.72 21.33 3.03
C THR A 272 5.97 20.12 3.60
N ASP A 273 4.71 20.28 4.05
CA ASP A 273 3.79 19.18 4.42
C ASP A 273 3.07 18.55 3.19
N ALA A 274 3.47 18.94 2.00
CA ALA A 274 3.08 18.32 0.74
C ALA A 274 4.30 17.64 0.08
N GLU A 275 5.07 16.91 0.84
CA GLU A 275 6.35 16.26 0.56
C GLU A 275 6.20 14.96 -0.23
N GLY A 276 5.15 14.17 0.09
CA GLY A 276 4.94 12.84 -0.50
C GLY A 276 4.84 12.89 -2.02
N ARG A 277 4.16 13.89 -2.57
CA ARG A 277 4.08 14.08 -4.02
C ARG A 277 5.41 14.47 -4.66
N ILE A 278 6.30 15.15 -3.92
CA ILE A 278 7.65 15.51 -4.38
C ILE A 278 8.50 14.24 -4.48
N VAL A 279 8.44 13.37 -3.47
CA VAL A 279 9.12 12.06 -3.48
C VAL A 279 8.59 11.18 -4.60
N LEU A 280 7.27 11.13 -4.78
CA LEU A 280 6.62 10.36 -5.85
C LEU A 280 6.98 10.88 -7.25
N ALA A 281 7.21 12.18 -7.43
CA ALA A 281 7.61 12.75 -8.72
C ALA A 281 8.89 12.10 -9.28
N ASP A 282 9.90 11.89 -8.44
CA ASP A 282 11.12 11.19 -8.85
C ASP A 282 10.86 9.70 -9.11
N ALA A 283 10.07 9.03 -8.27
CA ALA A 283 9.77 7.62 -8.41
C ALA A 283 8.93 7.32 -9.67
N LEU A 284 7.91 8.13 -9.97
CA LEU A 284 7.09 8.02 -11.17
C LEU A 284 7.92 8.29 -12.45
N THR A 285 8.86 9.22 -12.38
CA THR A 285 9.80 9.47 -13.47
C THR A 285 10.73 8.28 -13.69
N TYR A 286 11.24 7.69 -12.60
CA TYR A 286 12.12 6.52 -12.70
C TYR A 286 11.39 5.30 -13.27
N ALA A 287 10.12 5.10 -12.95
CA ALA A 287 9.28 4.01 -13.44
C ALA A 287 9.25 3.94 -14.98
N GLN A 288 9.33 5.08 -15.66
CA GLN A 288 9.29 5.15 -17.14
C GLN A 288 10.47 4.44 -17.81
N ARG A 289 11.60 4.23 -17.10
CA ARG A 289 12.77 3.49 -17.59
C ARG A 289 12.46 2.03 -17.95
N TYR A 290 11.40 1.48 -17.38
CA TYR A 290 10.95 0.11 -17.61
C TYR A 290 9.95 -0.02 -18.76
N ASN A 291 9.61 1.09 -19.44
CA ASN A 291 8.59 1.12 -20.50
C ASN A 291 7.29 0.37 -20.11
N PRO A 292 6.67 0.73 -18.98
CA PRO A 292 5.62 -0.08 -18.39
C PRO A 292 4.30 -0.04 -19.17
N THR A 293 3.57 -1.15 -19.14
CA THR A 293 2.17 -1.22 -19.61
C THR A 293 1.26 -0.35 -18.73
N ALA A 294 1.57 -0.26 -17.44
CA ALA A 294 0.89 0.64 -16.51
C ALA A 294 1.78 0.99 -15.31
N ILE A 295 1.55 2.17 -14.75
CA ILE A 295 2.11 2.64 -13.48
C ILE A 295 0.96 2.79 -12.48
N ILE A 296 1.09 2.17 -11.31
CA ILE A 296 0.10 2.31 -10.23
C ILE A 296 0.85 2.79 -8.99
N ASP A 297 0.50 3.95 -8.47
CA ASP A 297 1.09 4.42 -7.22
C ASP A 297 0.10 4.43 -6.06
N LEU A 298 0.62 4.16 -4.87
CA LEU A 298 -0.13 4.17 -3.62
C LEU A 298 0.54 5.12 -2.62
N ALA A 299 -0.25 5.99 -2.04
CA ALA A 299 0.25 6.94 -1.04
C ALA A 299 -0.82 7.32 -0.01
N THR A 300 -0.40 7.50 1.22
CA THR A 300 -1.09 8.28 2.24
C THR A 300 -0.87 9.76 1.91
N LEU A 301 -1.56 10.24 0.85
CA LEU A 301 -1.14 11.48 0.23
C LEU A 301 -1.85 12.71 0.77
N THR A 302 -3.16 12.62 1.02
CA THR A 302 -3.93 13.81 1.37
C THR A 302 -4.93 13.59 2.51
N GLY A 303 -4.95 14.50 3.49
CA GLY A 303 -6.07 14.57 4.42
C GLY A 303 -7.40 14.90 3.73
N ALA A 304 -7.34 15.53 2.56
CA ALA A 304 -8.52 15.92 1.78
C ALA A 304 -9.32 14.68 1.28
N ILE A 305 -8.69 13.57 1.00
CA ILE A 305 -9.41 12.35 0.59
C ILE A 305 -10.27 11.80 1.73
N GLY A 306 -9.79 11.92 2.97
CA GLY A 306 -10.57 11.52 4.15
C GLY A 306 -11.80 12.39 4.35
N VAL A 307 -11.72 13.69 4.05
CA VAL A 307 -12.88 14.61 4.07
C VAL A 307 -13.88 14.26 2.96
N ALA A 308 -13.38 13.82 1.78
CA ALA A 308 -14.23 13.51 0.64
C ALA A 308 -14.92 12.14 0.74
N LEU A 309 -14.19 11.08 1.15
CA LEU A 309 -14.66 9.71 1.09
C LEU A 309 -14.79 9.02 2.47
N GLY A 310 -14.33 9.66 3.53
CA GLY A 310 -14.24 9.04 4.85
C GLY A 310 -13.28 7.83 4.86
N PRO A 311 -13.40 6.91 5.84
CA PRO A 311 -12.49 5.77 6.00
C PRO A 311 -12.94 4.52 5.22
N HIS A 312 -13.88 4.64 4.28
CA HIS A 312 -14.56 3.49 3.66
C HIS A 312 -14.16 3.22 2.20
N ALA A 313 -13.46 4.16 1.57
CA ALA A 313 -13.04 4.02 0.19
C ALA A 313 -11.66 4.67 -0.06
N ILE A 314 -10.88 4.04 -0.91
CA ILE A 314 -9.63 4.56 -1.46
C ILE A 314 -9.97 5.61 -2.52
N GLY A 315 -9.27 6.74 -2.54
CA GLY A 315 -9.39 7.69 -3.64
C GLY A 315 -8.64 7.21 -4.86
N LEU A 316 -9.32 7.05 -6.00
CA LEU A 316 -8.68 6.65 -7.25
C LEU A 316 -8.68 7.83 -8.22
N PHE A 317 -7.52 8.08 -8.82
CA PHE A 317 -7.31 9.02 -9.92
C PHE A 317 -6.55 8.31 -11.04
N ALA A 318 -6.91 8.56 -12.29
CA ALA A 318 -6.24 7.92 -13.42
C ALA A 318 -6.26 8.82 -14.65
N ASN A 319 -5.28 8.64 -15.54
CA ASN A 319 -5.27 9.22 -16.89
C ASN A 319 -5.77 8.24 -17.95
N ASP A 320 -6.08 6.99 -17.56
CA ASP A 320 -6.58 5.92 -18.41
C ASP A 320 -7.84 5.26 -17.79
N ASP A 321 -8.95 5.28 -18.51
CA ASP A 321 -10.23 4.78 -18.00
C ASP A 321 -10.28 3.25 -17.91
N ILE A 322 -9.53 2.53 -18.75
CA ILE A 322 -9.47 1.06 -18.72
C ILE A 322 -8.75 0.63 -17.43
N LEU A 323 -7.62 1.26 -17.12
CA LEU A 323 -6.88 1.01 -15.89
C LEU A 323 -7.74 1.35 -14.66
N ALA A 324 -8.43 2.50 -14.68
CA ALA A 324 -9.33 2.89 -13.60
C ALA A 324 -10.42 1.84 -13.35
N GLN A 325 -11.12 1.37 -14.39
CA GLN A 325 -12.17 0.36 -14.28
C GLN A 325 -11.62 -0.99 -13.79
N ARG A 326 -10.42 -1.37 -14.20
CA ARG A 326 -9.73 -2.58 -13.72
C ARG A 326 -9.49 -2.52 -12.21
N LEU A 327 -8.98 -1.39 -11.71
CA LEU A 327 -8.72 -1.18 -10.27
C LEU A 327 -10.01 -1.10 -9.45
N LEU A 328 -11.06 -0.44 -9.95
CA LEU A 328 -12.36 -0.38 -9.28
C LEU A 328 -12.97 -1.78 -9.11
N ARG A 329 -12.97 -2.61 -10.17
CA ARG A 329 -13.46 -4.00 -10.10
C ARG A 329 -12.62 -4.85 -9.13
N ALA A 330 -11.31 -4.69 -9.17
CA ALA A 330 -10.41 -5.40 -8.25
C ALA A 330 -10.66 -5.01 -6.79
N GLY A 331 -10.85 -3.72 -6.53
CA GLY A 331 -11.16 -3.21 -5.19
C GLY A 331 -12.48 -3.75 -4.63
N GLU A 332 -13.53 -3.82 -5.45
CA GLU A 332 -14.82 -4.39 -5.05
C GLU A 332 -14.68 -5.90 -4.72
N ALA A 333 -14.02 -6.66 -5.59
CA ALA A 333 -13.79 -8.09 -5.38
C ALA A 333 -12.89 -8.40 -4.17
N ALA A 334 -11.92 -7.53 -3.89
CA ALA A 334 -11.01 -7.65 -2.76
C ALA A 334 -11.60 -7.15 -1.42
N GLY A 335 -12.74 -6.43 -1.44
CA GLY A 335 -13.30 -5.76 -0.26
C GLY A 335 -12.46 -4.54 0.19
N GLU A 336 -11.67 -3.97 -0.72
CA GLU A 336 -10.91 -2.72 -0.58
C GLU A 336 -11.41 -1.70 -1.61
N ARG A 337 -12.61 -1.21 -1.39
CA ARG A 337 -13.33 -0.35 -2.33
C ARG A 337 -12.54 0.90 -2.66
N ALA A 338 -12.57 1.28 -3.94
CA ALA A 338 -12.05 2.54 -4.43
C ALA A 338 -13.18 3.36 -5.07
N TRP A 339 -13.00 4.68 -5.10
CA TRP A 339 -13.90 5.60 -5.77
C TRP A 339 -13.10 6.55 -6.66
N GLN A 340 -13.43 6.60 -7.95
CA GLN A 340 -12.74 7.45 -8.90
C GLN A 340 -13.19 8.92 -8.78
N LEU A 341 -12.22 9.81 -8.64
CA LEU A 341 -12.42 11.26 -8.69
C LEU A 341 -11.89 11.83 -10.02
N PRO A 342 -12.36 13.01 -10.43
CA PRO A 342 -12.00 13.60 -11.72
C PRO A 342 -10.54 14.06 -11.77
N LEU A 343 -9.93 13.99 -12.98
CA LEU A 343 -8.59 14.53 -13.25
C LEU A 343 -8.66 15.43 -14.51
N TRP A 344 -9.53 16.44 -14.48
CA TRP A 344 -9.80 17.31 -15.62
C TRP A 344 -8.75 18.43 -15.76
N GLN A 345 -8.70 19.01 -16.96
CA GLN A 345 -7.76 20.10 -17.29
C GLN A 345 -7.78 21.28 -16.31
N PRO A 346 -8.94 21.77 -15.81
CA PRO A 346 -8.93 22.86 -14.81
C PRO A 346 -8.10 22.54 -13.55
N TYR A 347 -8.07 21.29 -13.08
CA TYR A 347 -7.27 20.90 -11.92
C TYR A 347 -5.76 20.87 -12.23
N ARG A 348 -5.38 20.52 -13.47
CA ARG A 348 -4.00 20.59 -13.95
C ARG A 348 -3.50 22.04 -14.04
N GLU A 349 -4.37 22.98 -14.41
CA GLU A 349 -4.04 24.42 -14.40
C GLU A 349 -3.78 24.95 -12.97
N MET A 350 -4.48 24.41 -11.96
CA MET A 350 -4.31 24.84 -10.57
C MET A 350 -2.92 24.54 -10.00
N VAL A 351 -2.20 23.57 -10.54
CA VAL A 351 -0.85 23.18 -10.08
C VAL A 351 0.28 23.81 -10.90
N LYS A 352 -0.01 24.63 -11.90
CA LYS A 352 1.01 25.41 -12.61
C LYS A 352 1.59 26.49 -11.69
N SER A 353 2.87 26.75 -11.84
CA SER A 353 3.60 27.82 -11.18
C SER A 353 3.93 28.96 -12.18
N GLU A 354 4.14 30.17 -11.68
CA GLU A 354 4.62 31.28 -12.49
C GLU A 354 6.16 31.33 -12.57
N ILE A 355 6.84 30.63 -11.65
CA ILE A 355 8.30 30.67 -11.50
C ILE A 355 8.97 29.28 -11.62
N ALA A 356 8.17 28.22 -11.71
CA ALA A 356 8.61 26.84 -11.92
C ALA A 356 7.62 26.15 -12.87
N ASP A 357 7.84 24.86 -13.20
CA ASP A 357 6.90 24.10 -14.04
C ASP A 357 5.61 23.79 -13.29
N VAL A 358 5.73 23.40 -12.02
CA VAL A 358 4.59 23.09 -11.15
C VAL A 358 4.83 23.57 -9.72
N ARG A 359 3.75 23.75 -8.96
CA ARG A 359 3.79 24.00 -7.51
C ARG A 359 3.25 22.82 -6.72
N ASN A 360 3.84 22.53 -5.57
CA ASN A 360 3.47 21.35 -4.77
C ASN A 360 2.17 21.50 -3.98
N ALA A 361 1.61 22.70 -3.88
CA ALA A 361 0.36 22.96 -3.19
C ALA A 361 -0.50 23.98 -3.96
N ALA A 362 -1.83 23.71 -4.06
CA ALA A 362 -2.78 24.53 -4.81
C ALA A 362 -3.95 25.03 -3.92
N GLY A 363 -3.73 25.11 -2.61
CA GLY A 363 -4.74 25.52 -1.63
C GLY A 363 -5.62 24.36 -1.15
N ARG A 364 -6.70 24.70 -0.43
CA ARG A 364 -7.57 23.70 0.22
C ARG A 364 -8.61 23.07 -0.72
N GLN A 365 -9.03 23.80 -1.76
CA GLN A 365 -10.10 23.35 -2.63
C GLN A 365 -9.62 22.22 -3.55
N GLY A 366 -10.34 21.10 -3.57
CA GLY A 366 -9.97 19.94 -4.39
C GLY A 366 -8.61 19.35 -4.06
N GLY A 367 -8.16 19.40 -2.81
CA GLY A 367 -6.80 19.08 -2.40
C GLY A 367 -6.31 17.68 -2.86
N ALA A 368 -7.17 16.68 -2.81
CA ALA A 368 -6.82 15.33 -3.32
C ALA A 368 -6.69 15.32 -4.85
N ILE A 369 -7.58 16.04 -5.55
CA ILE A 369 -7.55 16.11 -7.03
C ILE A 369 -6.33 16.90 -7.52
N THR A 370 -5.99 18.01 -6.86
CA THR A 370 -4.80 18.79 -7.22
C THR A 370 -3.50 18.06 -6.90
N ALA A 371 -3.49 17.22 -5.84
CA ALA A 371 -2.36 16.33 -5.56
C ALA A 371 -2.15 15.32 -6.69
N ALA A 372 -3.21 14.65 -7.15
CA ALA A 372 -3.17 13.75 -8.27
C ALA A 372 -2.81 14.47 -9.59
N ALA A 373 -3.31 15.68 -9.81
CA ALA A 373 -2.95 16.51 -10.96
C ALA A 373 -1.45 16.87 -10.98
N PHE A 374 -0.86 17.12 -9.81
CA PHE A 374 0.58 17.30 -9.67
C PHE A 374 1.34 16.02 -10.07
N LEU A 375 0.95 14.85 -9.54
CA LEU A 375 1.61 13.57 -9.87
C LEU A 375 1.52 13.25 -11.35
N ASN A 376 0.38 13.54 -11.98
CA ASN A 376 0.18 13.33 -13.42
C ASN A 376 1.19 14.10 -14.31
N ALA A 377 1.78 15.18 -13.82
CA ALA A 377 2.82 15.90 -14.54
C ALA A 377 4.13 15.10 -14.69
N PHE A 378 4.32 14.01 -13.94
CA PHE A 378 5.55 13.23 -13.85
C PHE A 378 5.45 11.80 -14.39
N VAL A 379 4.30 11.40 -14.94
CA VAL A 379 4.07 10.02 -15.44
C VAL A 379 4.33 9.83 -16.94
N GLY A 380 4.63 10.92 -17.67
CA GLY A 380 4.75 10.87 -19.14
C GLY A 380 3.45 10.47 -19.81
N ASP A 381 3.55 9.70 -20.90
CA ASP A 381 2.40 9.23 -21.69
C ASP A 381 1.91 7.83 -21.29
N TYR A 382 2.40 7.30 -20.18
CA TYR A 382 2.04 5.96 -19.72
C TYR A 382 0.66 5.92 -19.06
N PRO A 383 -0.11 4.83 -19.24
CA PRO A 383 -1.29 4.57 -18.41
C PRO A 383 -0.93 4.59 -16.93
N TRP A 384 -1.62 5.41 -16.16
CA TRP A 384 -1.29 5.65 -14.75
C TRP A 384 -2.55 5.76 -13.90
N ALA A 385 -2.43 5.22 -12.69
CA ALA A 385 -3.41 5.41 -11.63
C ALA A 385 -2.74 5.70 -10.29
N HIS A 386 -3.31 6.64 -9.54
CA HIS A 386 -2.98 6.98 -8.17
C HIS A 386 -4.06 6.48 -7.23
N LEU A 387 -3.67 5.77 -6.18
CA LEU A 387 -4.51 5.31 -5.09
C LEU A 387 -4.16 6.10 -3.82
N ASP A 388 -4.99 7.09 -3.46
CA ASP A 388 -4.86 7.82 -2.20
C ASP A 388 -5.48 7.01 -1.07
N ILE A 389 -4.62 6.42 -0.25
CA ILE A 389 -4.98 5.54 0.87
C ILE A 389 -4.92 6.25 2.23
N ALA A 390 -4.77 7.58 2.27
CA ALA A 390 -4.56 8.32 3.52
C ALA A 390 -5.67 8.08 4.57
N SER A 391 -6.91 7.91 4.13
CA SER A 391 -8.05 7.69 5.03
C SER A 391 -8.32 6.21 5.36
N THR A 392 -7.69 5.28 4.65
CA THR A 392 -7.95 3.84 4.76
C THR A 392 -6.76 3.05 5.31
N ALA A 393 -5.56 3.64 5.31
CA ALA A 393 -4.32 2.97 5.73
C ALA A 393 -4.23 2.74 7.25
N TRP A 394 -4.91 3.57 8.05
CA TRP A 394 -4.87 3.53 9.50
C TRP A 394 -6.26 3.61 10.11
N THR A 395 -6.49 2.94 11.24
CA THR A 395 -7.75 3.01 11.97
C THR A 395 -7.53 2.98 13.48
N ASP A 396 -8.26 3.82 14.21
CA ASP A 396 -8.32 3.81 15.67
C ASP A 396 -9.40 2.89 16.23
N SER A 397 -10.16 2.26 15.37
CA SER A 397 -11.24 1.33 15.68
C SER A 397 -10.99 -0.04 15.05
N LYS A 398 -11.95 -0.96 15.22
CA LYS A 398 -11.97 -2.25 14.52
C LYS A 398 -13.18 -2.29 13.60
N PRO A 399 -13.12 -1.66 12.43
CA PRO A 399 -14.28 -1.53 11.55
C PRO A 399 -14.75 -2.89 11.00
N LYS A 400 -13.84 -3.86 10.87
CA LYS A 400 -14.11 -5.24 10.49
C LYS A 400 -13.35 -6.20 11.41
N ALA A 401 -13.87 -7.41 11.60
CA ALA A 401 -13.26 -8.39 12.49
C ALA A 401 -11.81 -8.73 12.11
N TYR A 402 -11.48 -8.69 10.82
CA TYR A 402 -10.14 -8.95 10.31
C TYR A 402 -9.25 -7.69 10.19
N GLN A 403 -9.76 -6.51 10.59
CA GLN A 403 -9.00 -5.26 10.63
C GLN A 403 -8.73 -4.85 12.08
N PRO A 404 -7.50 -5.00 12.59
CA PRO A 404 -7.15 -4.55 13.93
C PRO A 404 -7.07 -3.02 13.99
N LYS A 405 -6.99 -2.46 15.20
CA LYS A 405 -6.58 -1.07 15.41
C LYS A 405 -5.12 -0.90 14.93
N GLY A 406 -4.82 0.25 14.32
CA GLY A 406 -3.52 0.54 13.72
C GLY A 406 -3.52 0.36 12.21
N ALA A 407 -2.42 -0.12 11.67
CA ALA A 407 -2.24 -0.33 10.23
C ALA A 407 -3.21 -1.38 9.66
N THR A 408 -3.89 -1.02 8.57
CA THR A 408 -4.91 -1.88 7.95
C THR A 408 -4.32 -2.86 6.93
N GLY A 409 -3.17 -2.51 6.32
CA GLY A 409 -2.59 -3.22 5.18
C GLY A 409 -3.37 -3.04 3.88
N VAL A 410 -4.18 -1.96 3.81
CA VAL A 410 -4.98 -1.62 2.62
C VAL A 410 -4.10 -1.44 1.38
N GLY A 411 -4.65 -1.80 0.23
CA GLY A 411 -3.99 -1.74 -1.07
C GLY A 411 -3.38 -3.08 -1.50
N VAL A 412 -2.95 -3.92 -0.56
CA VAL A 412 -2.35 -5.23 -0.89
C VAL A 412 -3.34 -6.13 -1.62
N ARG A 413 -4.54 -6.31 -1.09
CA ARG A 413 -5.57 -7.17 -1.67
C ARG A 413 -6.06 -6.65 -3.01
N LEU A 414 -6.26 -5.32 -3.11
CA LEU A 414 -6.66 -4.66 -4.35
C LEU A 414 -5.61 -4.86 -5.44
N LEU A 415 -4.32 -4.60 -5.14
CA LEU A 415 -3.22 -4.76 -6.10
C LEU A 415 -3.09 -6.21 -6.57
N VAL A 416 -3.06 -7.18 -5.64
CA VAL A 416 -2.96 -8.60 -6.01
C VAL A 416 -4.14 -9.03 -6.88
N GLN A 417 -5.37 -8.61 -6.55
CA GLN A 417 -6.54 -8.92 -7.36
C GLN A 417 -6.49 -8.27 -8.74
N ALA A 418 -6.04 -7.00 -8.82
CA ALA A 418 -5.89 -6.30 -10.11
C ALA A 418 -4.86 -6.98 -11.02
N LEU A 419 -3.74 -7.44 -10.44
CA LEU A 419 -2.67 -8.08 -11.18
C LEU A 419 -3.01 -9.53 -11.58
N ARG A 420 -3.73 -10.27 -10.76
CA ARG A 420 -4.30 -11.56 -11.16
C ARG A 420 -5.23 -11.41 -12.35
N ASN A 421 -6.14 -10.45 -12.31
CA ASN A 421 -7.05 -10.18 -13.42
C ASN A 421 -6.36 -9.57 -14.67
N TRP A 422 -5.06 -9.27 -14.59
CA TRP A 422 -4.29 -8.80 -15.75
C TRP A 422 -3.97 -9.92 -16.72
N THR A 423 -3.84 -11.10 -16.19
CA THR A 423 -3.42 -12.31 -16.89
C THR A 423 -4.59 -13.26 -17.19
N GLU A 424 -5.75 -12.98 -16.65
CA GLU A 424 -7.04 -13.63 -16.96
C GLU A 424 -7.81 -12.85 -18.04
#